data_91fd0c419f18acbe91331e6c4686f139
#
_entry.id   91fd0c419f18acbe91331e6c4686f139
#
_cell.length_a   1.000
_cell.length_b   1.000
_cell.length_c   1.000
_cell.angle_alpha   90.00
_cell.angle_beta   90.00
_cell.angle_gamma   90.00
#
_symmetry.space_group_name_H-M   'P 1'
#
loop_
_entity.id
_entity.type
_entity.pdbx_description
1 polymer ?
#
loop_
_entity_poly.entity_id
_entity_poly.type
_entity_poly.pdbx_seq_one_letter_code
_entity_poly.pdbx_strand_id
1 'polypeptide(L)'
;MRKMSFRGWLTIITLALLAAVVVFAWPEIVKAWRLLDQVNLWILSLLIPVQLFSYYATGGMIFSYLRAKGDLKDMNRWGMARISLELNFVNHILPSGGAAGFSYLGWVLGRHGVRAGRATMSQIIRFALTFISFLLLLAAAVIFLAIDHRIDRLIIVLCSGLMVACIGATFGLIYIIGNNRRLEKFSAWLTKLVNGVVRRVTRGRKPQILKPEIISTFFVDLHQDYLAIRRDKRILIKPFIWAILANMADVALIWIAFWSLGYAVSPAIIFVAFGLSSIASAISVTPGGAGVYEAIMVAFLASSGVPPDVAIAGTLLARVTLVIGTILFGYLFYQLTVNKYGRSTPLGK
;
A
#
# COMPACT_ATOMS: atom_id res chain seq x y z
N MET A 1 -31.34 6.57 25.68
CA MET A 1 -30.59 6.36 24.43
C MET A 1 -29.42 5.41 24.71
N ARG A 2 -29.42 4.21 24.13
CA ARG A 2 -28.38 3.19 24.31
C ARG A 2 -27.07 3.73 23.71
N LYS A 3 -26.05 3.99 24.52
CA LYS A 3 -24.73 4.43 24.02
C LYS A 3 -24.21 3.37 23.06
N MET A 4 -24.09 3.71 21.78
CA MET A 4 -23.52 2.83 20.78
C MET A 4 -22.12 2.38 21.21
N SER A 5 -21.84 1.09 21.08
CA SER A 5 -20.52 0.55 21.40
C SER A 5 -19.48 1.12 20.44
N PHE A 6 -18.20 1.20 20.86
CA PHE A 6 -17.08 1.61 20.01
C PHE A 6 -17.05 0.85 18.66
N ARG A 7 -17.48 -0.41 18.67
CA ARG A 7 -17.65 -1.23 17.45
C ARG A 7 -18.72 -0.72 16.50
N GLY A 8 -19.90 -0.37 17.07
CA GLY A 8 -20.97 0.18 16.25
C GLY A 8 -20.49 1.43 15.53
N TRP A 9 -19.76 2.30 16.21
CA TRP A 9 -19.16 3.49 15.61
C TRP A 9 -18.12 3.14 14.54
N LEU A 10 -17.20 2.18 14.81
CA LEU A 10 -16.19 1.77 13.85
C LEU A 10 -16.81 1.15 12.60
N THR A 11 -17.82 0.30 12.75
CA THR A 11 -18.56 -0.30 11.64
C THR A 11 -19.29 0.75 10.81
N ILE A 12 -19.96 1.71 11.44
CA ILE A 12 -20.66 2.80 10.74
C ILE A 12 -19.66 3.67 9.97
N ILE A 13 -18.54 4.05 10.58
CA ILE A 13 -17.52 4.85 9.91
C ILE A 13 -16.96 4.08 8.71
N THR A 14 -16.67 2.78 8.88
CA THR A 14 -16.13 1.95 7.78
C THR A 14 -17.16 1.80 6.65
N LEU A 15 -18.46 1.59 6.99
CA LEU A 15 -19.53 1.52 5.98
C LEU A 15 -19.75 2.87 5.28
N ALA A 16 -19.70 3.98 6.02
CA ALA A 16 -19.81 5.31 5.42
C ALA A 16 -18.65 5.62 4.47
N LEU A 17 -17.42 5.25 4.85
CA LEU A 17 -16.24 5.40 3.99
C LEU A 17 -16.32 4.47 2.78
N LEU A 18 -16.78 3.24 2.97
CA LEU A 18 -17.02 2.30 1.88
C LEU A 18 -18.06 2.85 0.89
N ALA A 19 -19.19 3.34 1.40
CA ALA A 19 -20.22 3.96 0.59
C ALA A 19 -19.66 5.18 -0.17
N ALA A 20 -18.87 6.01 0.49
CA ALA A 20 -18.21 7.14 -0.16
C ALA A 20 -17.30 6.69 -1.30
N VAL A 21 -16.45 5.67 -1.09
CA VAL A 21 -15.58 5.11 -2.15
C VAL A 21 -16.41 4.61 -3.32
N VAL A 22 -17.49 3.87 -3.06
CA VAL A 22 -18.38 3.36 -4.13
C VAL A 22 -19.06 4.49 -4.87
N VAL A 23 -19.55 5.53 -4.16
CA VAL A 23 -20.20 6.70 -4.79
C VAL A 23 -19.20 7.48 -5.66
N PHE A 24 -17.99 7.72 -5.17
CA PHE A 24 -16.95 8.38 -5.97
C PHE A 24 -16.51 7.56 -7.18
N ALA A 25 -16.42 6.24 -7.05
CA ALA A 25 -16.06 5.33 -8.14
C ALA A 25 -17.26 4.95 -9.04
N TRP A 26 -18.49 5.38 -8.69
CA TRP A 26 -19.70 4.97 -9.43
C TRP A 26 -19.67 5.27 -10.93
N PRO A 27 -19.27 6.48 -11.38
CA PRO A 27 -19.17 6.76 -12.81
C PRO A 27 -18.18 5.84 -13.53
N GLU A 28 -17.10 5.47 -12.87
CA GLU A 28 -16.07 4.56 -13.39
C GLU A 28 -16.58 3.11 -13.45
N ILE A 29 -17.31 2.69 -12.41
CA ILE A 29 -17.95 1.37 -12.36
C ILE A 29 -18.96 1.22 -13.50
N VAL A 30 -19.80 2.23 -13.74
CA VAL A 30 -20.79 2.21 -14.84
C VAL A 30 -20.10 2.16 -16.21
N LYS A 31 -19.01 2.92 -16.39
CA LYS A 31 -18.23 2.87 -17.64
C LYS A 31 -17.59 1.51 -17.83
N ALA A 32 -16.94 0.95 -16.79
CA ALA A 32 -16.34 -0.38 -16.84
C ALA A 32 -17.39 -1.46 -17.11
N TRP A 33 -18.60 -1.35 -16.55
CA TRP A 33 -19.69 -2.28 -16.83
C TRP A 33 -20.07 -2.33 -18.30
N ARG A 34 -20.11 -1.18 -18.97
CA ARG A 34 -20.39 -1.10 -20.42
C ARG A 34 -19.29 -1.71 -21.29
N LEU A 35 -18.06 -1.81 -20.74
CA LEU A 35 -16.94 -2.44 -21.44
C LEU A 35 -16.96 -3.97 -21.35
N LEU A 36 -17.74 -4.56 -20.43
CA LEU A 36 -17.77 -6.02 -20.23
C LEU A 36 -18.20 -6.79 -21.46
N ASP A 37 -19.03 -6.20 -22.34
CA ASP A 37 -19.44 -6.82 -23.60
C ASP A 37 -18.28 -6.94 -24.63
N GLN A 38 -17.20 -6.15 -24.42
CA GLN A 38 -16.03 -6.11 -25.30
C GLN A 38 -14.83 -6.88 -24.73
N VAL A 39 -14.97 -7.45 -23.53
CA VAL A 39 -13.89 -8.03 -22.75
C VAL A 39 -13.93 -9.56 -22.83
N ASN A 40 -12.76 -10.17 -23.01
CA ASN A 40 -12.63 -11.61 -22.81
C ASN A 40 -12.67 -11.93 -21.30
N LEU A 41 -13.83 -12.42 -20.82
CA LEU A 41 -14.07 -12.70 -19.41
C LEU A 41 -13.14 -13.80 -18.85
N TRP A 42 -12.66 -14.73 -19.66
CA TRP A 42 -11.71 -15.76 -19.23
C TRP A 42 -10.35 -15.12 -18.87
N ILE A 43 -9.88 -14.20 -19.71
CA ILE A 43 -8.64 -13.46 -19.43
C ILE A 43 -8.85 -12.55 -18.22
N LEU A 44 -9.97 -11.83 -18.16
CA LEU A 44 -10.30 -10.95 -17.05
C LEU A 44 -10.36 -11.71 -15.71
N SER A 45 -10.85 -12.94 -15.71
CA SER A 45 -10.91 -13.77 -14.48
C SER A 45 -9.55 -14.03 -13.85
N LEU A 46 -8.44 -13.95 -14.61
CA LEU A 46 -7.07 -14.06 -14.11
C LEU A 46 -6.71 -12.92 -13.14
N LEU A 47 -7.43 -11.81 -13.18
CA LEU A 47 -7.24 -10.74 -12.21
C LEU A 47 -7.45 -11.20 -10.76
N ILE A 48 -8.40 -12.12 -10.52
CA ILE A 48 -8.72 -12.61 -9.18
C ILE A 48 -7.51 -13.32 -8.53
N PRO A 49 -6.95 -14.39 -9.12
CA PRO A 49 -5.81 -15.09 -8.52
C PRO A 49 -4.56 -14.20 -8.46
N VAL A 50 -4.32 -13.34 -9.45
CA VAL A 50 -3.16 -12.44 -9.45
C VAL A 50 -3.31 -11.37 -8.37
N GLN A 51 -4.49 -10.83 -8.14
CA GLN A 51 -4.76 -9.87 -7.07
C GLN A 51 -4.57 -10.50 -5.68
N LEU A 52 -5.09 -11.71 -5.48
CA LEU A 52 -4.88 -12.43 -4.22
C LEU A 52 -3.39 -12.72 -3.99
N PHE A 53 -2.67 -13.07 -5.06
CA PHE A 53 -1.23 -13.26 -5.00
C PHE A 53 -0.47 -11.97 -4.68
N SER A 54 -0.82 -10.82 -5.29
CA SER A 54 -0.23 -9.50 -4.97
C SER A 54 -0.39 -9.19 -3.48
N TYR A 55 -1.58 -9.38 -2.92
CA TYR A 55 -1.82 -9.17 -1.49
C TYR A 55 -1.03 -10.13 -0.62
N TYR A 56 -0.95 -11.41 -1.01
CA TYR A 56 -0.13 -12.38 -0.31
C TYR A 56 1.36 -12.03 -0.37
N ALA A 57 1.86 -11.58 -1.51
CA ALA A 57 3.24 -11.15 -1.69
C ALA A 57 3.57 -9.91 -0.84
N THR A 58 2.65 -8.93 -0.81
CA THR A 58 2.76 -7.75 0.07
C THR A 58 2.85 -8.15 1.55
N GLY A 59 2.02 -9.09 1.98
CA GLY A 59 2.12 -9.68 3.31
C GLY A 59 3.40 -10.47 3.51
N GLY A 60 3.85 -11.17 2.48
CA GLY A 60 5.10 -11.95 2.50
C GLY A 60 6.33 -11.13 2.89
N MET A 61 6.40 -9.85 2.50
CA MET A 61 7.45 -8.94 2.95
C MET A 61 7.45 -8.77 4.47
N ILE A 62 6.29 -8.51 5.06
CA ILE A 62 6.10 -8.26 6.49
C ILE A 62 6.38 -9.53 7.28
N PHE A 63 5.71 -10.62 6.92
CA PHE A 63 5.74 -11.85 7.71
C PHE A 63 7.06 -12.62 7.60
N SER A 64 7.76 -12.55 6.46
CA SER A 64 9.08 -13.17 6.35
C SER A 64 10.11 -12.48 7.26
N TYR A 65 10.03 -11.14 7.40
CA TYR A 65 10.85 -10.41 8.35
C TYR A 65 10.51 -10.75 9.80
N LEU A 66 9.23 -10.70 10.19
CA LEU A 66 8.79 -11.01 11.56
C LEU A 66 9.16 -12.43 11.98
N ARG A 67 9.00 -13.41 11.08
CA ARG A 67 9.43 -14.79 11.33
C ARG A 67 10.94 -14.94 11.48
N ALA A 68 11.73 -14.21 10.70
CA ALA A 68 13.17 -14.20 10.84
C ALA A 68 13.62 -13.63 12.20
N LYS A 69 12.79 -12.75 12.79
CA LYS A 69 13.00 -12.21 14.16
C LYS A 69 12.43 -13.11 15.26
N GLY A 70 11.83 -14.24 14.91
CA GLY A 70 11.28 -15.18 15.85
C GLY A 70 9.83 -14.93 16.27
N ASP A 71 9.18 -13.89 15.69
CA ASP A 71 7.78 -13.61 15.92
C ASP A 71 6.88 -14.47 15.02
N LEU A 72 5.62 -14.66 15.43
CA LEU A 72 4.56 -15.32 14.64
C LEU A 72 4.92 -16.74 14.14
N LYS A 73 5.73 -17.50 14.92
CA LYS A 73 6.14 -18.86 14.55
C LYS A 73 4.93 -19.77 14.39
N ASP A 74 3.94 -19.63 15.28
CA ASP A 74 2.76 -20.47 15.35
C ASP A 74 1.63 -20.02 14.41
N MET A 75 1.79 -18.85 13.76
CA MET A 75 0.79 -18.38 12.82
C MET A 75 0.90 -19.13 11.50
N ASN A 76 -0.21 -19.73 11.07
CA ASN A 76 -0.26 -20.43 9.79
C ASN A 76 -0.25 -19.44 8.60
N ARG A 77 0.01 -19.94 7.38
CA ARG A 77 0.06 -19.13 6.15
C ARG A 77 -1.28 -18.45 5.85
N TRP A 78 -2.40 -19.10 6.19
CA TRP A 78 -3.73 -18.54 6.00
C TRP A 78 -3.99 -17.33 6.90
N GLY A 79 -3.57 -17.38 8.17
CA GLY A 79 -3.66 -16.23 9.08
C GLY A 79 -2.87 -15.02 8.56
N MET A 80 -1.70 -15.26 7.97
CA MET A 80 -0.90 -14.20 7.36
C MET A 80 -1.57 -13.62 6.11
N ALA A 81 -2.10 -14.48 5.21
CA ALA A 81 -2.81 -14.05 4.02
C ALA A 81 -4.04 -13.19 4.39
N ARG A 82 -4.78 -13.61 5.42
CA ARG A 82 -5.92 -12.88 5.95
C ARG A 82 -5.52 -11.48 6.44
N ILE A 83 -4.49 -11.35 7.28
CA ILE A 83 -4.02 -10.04 7.77
C ILE A 83 -3.55 -9.16 6.59
N SER A 84 -2.96 -9.75 5.54
CA SER A 84 -2.56 -9.02 4.34
C SER A 84 -3.75 -8.43 3.59
N LEU A 85 -4.83 -9.20 3.42
CA LEU A 85 -6.08 -8.74 2.80
C LEU A 85 -6.72 -7.61 3.62
N GLU A 86 -6.79 -7.78 4.94
CA GLU A 86 -7.31 -6.76 5.86
C GLU A 86 -6.49 -5.46 5.81
N LEU A 87 -5.15 -5.58 5.78
CA LEU A 87 -4.24 -4.44 5.67
C LEU A 87 -4.43 -3.67 4.37
N ASN A 88 -4.55 -4.38 3.25
CA ASN A 88 -4.79 -3.75 1.95
C ASN A 88 -6.14 -3.06 1.91
N PHE A 89 -7.19 -3.68 2.44
CA PHE A 89 -8.51 -3.06 2.57
C PHE A 89 -8.43 -1.74 3.36
N VAL A 90 -7.80 -1.74 4.55
CA VAL A 90 -7.65 -0.55 5.38
C VAL A 90 -6.89 0.56 4.64
N ASN A 91 -5.83 0.22 3.91
CA ASN A 91 -5.06 1.20 3.15
C ASN A 91 -5.83 1.83 1.98
N HIS A 92 -6.75 1.08 1.35
CA HIS A 92 -7.53 1.59 0.21
C HIS A 92 -8.77 2.39 0.64
N ILE A 93 -9.41 1.99 1.74
CA ILE A 93 -10.66 2.64 2.20
C ILE A 93 -10.36 3.92 2.97
N LEU A 94 -9.27 3.96 3.76
CA LEU A 94 -8.95 5.13 4.57
C LEU A 94 -8.03 6.09 3.80
N PRO A 95 -8.48 7.35 3.56
CA PRO A 95 -7.66 8.36 2.87
C PRO A 95 -6.58 8.89 3.81
N SER A 96 -5.55 8.10 4.07
CA SER A 96 -4.54 8.38 5.09
C SER A 96 -3.11 8.27 4.60
N GLY A 97 -2.89 8.13 3.28
CA GLY A 97 -1.54 7.94 2.71
C GLY A 97 -0.79 6.72 3.30
N GLY A 98 -1.53 5.68 3.74
CA GLY A 98 -0.95 4.47 4.35
C GLY A 98 -0.84 4.52 5.88
N ALA A 99 -1.06 5.67 6.56
CA ALA A 99 -0.97 5.77 8.01
C ALA A 99 -1.96 4.86 8.76
N ALA A 100 -3.17 4.66 8.19
CA ALA A 100 -4.16 3.75 8.73
C ALA A 100 -3.67 2.30 8.74
N GLY A 101 -2.95 1.87 7.70
CA GLY A 101 -2.35 0.55 7.63
C GLY A 101 -1.27 0.32 8.70
N PHE A 102 -0.44 1.33 9.03
CA PHE A 102 0.50 1.24 10.14
C PHE A 102 -0.23 1.00 11.46
N SER A 103 -1.25 1.80 11.73
CA SER A 103 -2.04 1.70 12.96
C SER A 103 -2.77 0.35 13.05
N TYR A 104 -3.37 -0.09 11.96
CA TYR A 104 -4.09 -1.36 11.86
C TYR A 104 -3.15 -2.55 12.09
N LEU A 105 -2.02 -2.58 11.37
CA LEU A 105 -1.05 -3.65 11.50
C LEU A 105 -0.45 -3.71 12.91
N GLY A 106 -0.09 -2.57 13.49
CA GLY A 106 0.37 -2.47 14.88
C GLY A 106 -0.63 -3.02 15.88
N TRP A 107 -1.92 -2.70 15.68
CA TRP A 107 -3.00 -3.22 16.52
C TRP A 107 -3.17 -4.74 16.38
N VAL A 108 -3.26 -5.27 15.16
CA VAL A 108 -3.45 -6.71 14.92
C VAL A 108 -2.24 -7.52 15.39
N LEU A 109 -1.03 -7.10 15.04
CA LEU A 109 0.19 -7.79 15.43
C LEU A 109 0.44 -7.73 16.93
N GLY A 110 0.06 -6.63 17.59
CA GLY A 110 0.09 -6.52 19.05
C GLY A 110 -0.78 -7.57 19.74
N ARG A 111 -1.91 -7.99 19.12
CA ARG A 111 -2.74 -9.10 19.62
C ARG A 111 -2.06 -10.48 19.52
N HIS A 112 -1.05 -10.56 18.69
CA HIS A 112 -0.20 -11.75 18.54
C HIS A 112 1.16 -11.62 19.23
N GLY A 113 1.30 -10.66 20.17
CA GLY A 113 2.49 -10.48 20.99
C GLY A 113 3.66 -9.78 20.32
N VAL A 114 3.48 -9.23 19.12
CA VAL A 114 4.53 -8.48 18.42
C VAL A 114 4.62 -7.06 18.99
N ARG A 115 5.84 -6.62 19.33
CA ARG A 115 6.09 -5.27 19.83
C ARG A 115 5.76 -4.22 18.77
N ALA A 116 5.20 -3.08 19.20
CA ALA A 116 4.77 -2.00 18.29
C ALA A 116 5.92 -1.48 17.41
N GLY A 117 7.11 -1.30 17.95
CA GLY A 117 8.31 -0.89 17.21
C GLY A 117 8.65 -1.88 16.09
N ARG A 118 8.58 -3.19 16.37
CA ARG A 118 8.85 -4.23 15.37
C ARG A 118 7.76 -4.34 14.29
N ALA A 119 6.50 -4.17 14.67
CA ALA A 119 5.41 -4.08 13.70
C ALA A 119 5.61 -2.91 12.73
N THR A 120 6.03 -1.76 13.26
CA THR A 120 6.34 -0.58 12.43
C THR A 120 7.59 -0.79 11.58
N MET A 121 8.67 -1.40 12.13
CA MET A 121 9.85 -1.72 11.35
C MET A 121 9.51 -2.63 10.17
N SER A 122 8.61 -3.60 10.35
CA SER A 122 8.18 -4.47 9.24
C SER A 122 7.50 -3.68 8.11
N GLN A 123 6.74 -2.64 8.42
CA GLN A 123 6.14 -1.74 7.43
C GLN A 123 7.18 -0.85 6.74
N ILE A 124 8.14 -0.32 7.50
CA ILE A 124 9.23 0.47 6.94
C ILE A 124 10.06 -0.38 5.97
N ILE A 125 10.39 -1.62 6.34
CA ILE A 125 11.07 -2.58 5.46
C ILE A 125 10.23 -2.83 4.21
N ARG A 126 8.93 -3.03 4.35
CA ARG A 126 8.04 -3.20 3.21
C ARG A 126 8.15 -2.04 2.23
N PHE A 127 8.01 -0.79 2.71
CA PHE A 127 8.12 0.39 1.84
C PHE A 127 9.50 0.52 1.20
N ALA A 128 10.58 0.40 1.99
CA ALA A 128 11.94 0.49 1.48
C ALA A 128 12.22 -0.57 0.40
N LEU A 129 11.83 -1.82 0.65
CA LEU A 129 12.05 -2.91 -0.30
C LEU A 129 11.14 -2.80 -1.53
N THR A 130 9.91 -2.28 -1.38
CA THR A 130 9.05 -1.96 -2.53
C THR A 130 9.73 -0.93 -3.43
N PHE A 131 10.30 0.15 -2.88
CA PHE A 131 11.02 1.14 -3.68
C PHE A 131 12.30 0.58 -4.32
N ILE A 132 13.09 -0.21 -3.58
CA ILE A 132 14.32 -0.82 -4.11
C ILE A 132 14.00 -1.82 -5.23
N SER A 133 13.00 -2.68 -5.04
CA SER A 133 12.56 -3.62 -6.08
C SER A 133 11.95 -2.90 -7.28
N PHE A 134 11.21 -1.81 -7.04
CA PHE A 134 10.68 -0.97 -8.11
C PHE A 134 11.82 -0.36 -8.94
N LEU A 135 12.88 0.17 -8.32
CA LEU A 135 14.05 0.69 -9.03
C LEU A 135 14.74 -0.36 -9.90
N LEU A 136 14.89 -1.59 -9.38
CA LEU A 136 15.48 -2.70 -10.13
C LEU A 136 14.63 -3.04 -11.37
N LEU A 137 13.33 -3.15 -11.20
CA LEU A 137 12.40 -3.46 -12.29
C LEU A 137 12.26 -2.28 -13.28
N LEU A 138 12.34 -1.04 -12.79
CA LEU A 138 12.35 0.16 -13.64
C LEU A 138 13.61 0.19 -14.52
N ALA A 139 14.77 -0.13 -13.96
CA ALA A 139 16.01 -0.25 -14.74
C ALA A 139 15.88 -1.34 -15.82
N ALA A 140 15.31 -2.48 -15.48
CA ALA A 140 15.04 -3.55 -16.45
C ALA A 140 14.05 -3.11 -17.54
N ALA A 141 12.97 -2.40 -17.17
CA ALA A 141 11.99 -1.86 -18.12
C ALA A 141 12.62 -0.84 -19.08
N VAL A 142 13.47 0.06 -18.58
CA VAL A 142 14.19 1.04 -19.42
C VAL A 142 15.14 0.34 -20.40
N ILE A 143 15.89 -0.67 -19.92
CA ILE A 143 16.77 -1.47 -20.80
C ILE A 143 15.95 -2.16 -21.91
N PHE A 144 14.81 -2.76 -21.53
CA PHE A 144 13.94 -3.41 -22.51
C PHE A 144 13.41 -2.42 -23.56
N LEU A 145 12.95 -1.24 -23.14
CA LEU A 145 12.48 -0.19 -24.06
C LEU A 145 13.61 0.35 -24.93
N ALA A 146 14.85 0.39 -24.42
CA ALA A 146 16.03 0.79 -25.19
C ALA A 146 16.31 -0.18 -26.34
N ILE A 147 16.23 -1.49 -26.06
CA ILE A 147 16.45 -2.55 -27.06
C ILE A 147 15.35 -2.52 -28.12
N ASP A 148 14.10 -2.22 -27.72
CA ASP A 148 12.94 -2.15 -28.62
C ASP A 148 12.84 -0.81 -29.40
N HIS A 149 13.83 0.06 -29.27
CA HIS A 149 13.89 1.38 -29.91
C HIS A 149 12.65 2.28 -29.63
N ARG A 150 11.98 2.07 -28.51
CA ARG A 150 10.78 2.80 -28.05
C ARG A 150 11.08 3.83 -26.97
N ILE A 151 12.34 4.22 -26.79
CA ILE A 151 12.72 5.26 -25.83
C ILE A 151 12.56 6.62 -26.45
N ASP A 152 11.65 7.42 -25.88
CA ASP A 152 11.51 8.83 -26.15
C ASP A 152 12.09 9.67 -25.00
N ARG A 153 12.41 10.95 -25.27
CA ARG A 153 12.95 11.88 -24.26
C ARG A 153 12.04 12.01 -23.04
N LEU A 154 10.73 11.98 -23.24
CA LEU A 154 9.76 12.04 -22.16
C LEU A 154 9.91 10.82 -21.21
N ILE A 155 10.02 9.62 -21.77
CA ILE A 155 10.21 8.38 -20.98
C ILE A 155 11.48 8.47 -20.14
N ILE A 156 12.59 8.95 -20.72
CA ILE A 156 13.86 9.11 -20.00
C ILE A 156 13.70 10.07 -18.80
N VAL A 157 13.11 11.25 -19.03
CA VAL A 157 12.91 12.25 -17.97
C VAL A 157 12.03 11.72 -16.85
N LEU A 158 10.92 11.07 -17.21
CA LEU A 158 9.98 10.52 -16.22
C LEU A 158 10.58 9.34 -15.44
N CYS A 159 11.28 8.42 -16.11
CA CYS A 159 12.00 7.32 -15.45
C CYS A 159 13.10 7.85 -14.52
N SER A 160 13.86 8.85 -14.95
CA SER A 160 14.88 9.49 -14.11
C SER A 160 14.27 10.16 -12.88
N GLY A 161 13.15 10.86 -13.04
CA GLY A 161 12.40 11.45 -11.93
C GLY A 161 11.90 10.41 -10.94
N LEU A 162 11.34 9.29 -11.43
CA LEU A 162 10.93 8.16 -10.61
C LEU A 162 12.10 7.54 -9.84
N MET A 163 13.25 7.33 -10.52
CA MET A 163 14.45 6.81 -9.88
C MET A 163 14.92 7.72 -8.74
N VAL A 164 15.02 9.02 -9.01
CA VAL A 164 15.42 10.02 -8.00
C VAL A 164 14.44 10.02 -6.80
N ALA A 165 13.14 9.99 -7.06
CA ALA A 165 12.12 9.95 -6.02
C ALA A 165 12.23 8.69 -5.15
N CYS A 166 12.36 7.50 -5.75
CA CYS A 166 12.49 6.24 -5.03
C CYS A 166 13.82 6.15 -4.25
N ILE A 167 14.93 6.59 -4.84
CA ILE A 167 16.23 6.67 -4.19
C ILE A 167 16.14 7.64 -3.00
N GLY A 168 15.61 8.83 -3.21
CA GLY A 168 15.43 9.84 -2.17
C GLY A 168 14.57 9.34 -1.01
N ALA A 169 13.45 8.69 -1.30
CA ALA A 169 12.57 8.10 -0.29
C ALA A 169 13.29 7.00 0.52
N THR A 170 14.00 6.10 -0.16
CA THR A 170 14.73 5.00 0.49
C THR A 170 15.86 5.53 1.37
N PHE A 171 16.71 6.41 0.84
CA PHE A 171 17.81 7.01 1.62
C PHE A 171 17.29 7.91 2.73
N GLY A 172 16.21 8.65 2.53
CA GLY A 172 15.55 9.45 3.55
C GLY A 172 15.09 8.61 4.74
N LEU A 173 14.45 7.47 4.49
CA LEU A 173 14.05 6.53 5.53
C LEU A 173 15.27 5.99 6.30
N ILE A 174 16.30 5.51 5.59
CA ILE A 174 17.52 4.98 6.21
C ILE A 174 18.25 6.08 7.02
N TYR A 175 18.30 7.30 6.50
CA TYR A 175 18.94 8.43 7.14
C TYR A 175 18.28 8.80 8.48
N ILE A 176 16.94 8.79 8.53
CA ILE A 176 16.19 9.09 9.75
C ILE A 176 16.39 7.99 10.79
N ILE A 177 16.23 6.72 10.39
CA ILE A 177 16.23 5.56 11.31
C ILE A 177 17.65 5.21 11.75
N GLY A 178 18.65 5.49 10.93
CA GLY A 178 20.05 5.12 11.14
C GLY A 178 20.75 5.84 12.30
N ASN A 179 20.17 6.91 12.86
CA ASN A 179 20.78 7.66 13.94
C ASN A 179 19.73 8.04 15.01
N ASN A 180 20.01 7.63 16.24
CA ASN A 180 19.09 7.82 17.38
C ASN A 180 18.72 9.30 17.60
N ARG A 181 19.68 10.22 17.50
CA ARG A 181 19.40 11.67 17.65
C ARG A 181 18.46 12.23 16.58
N ARG A 182 18.58 11.73 15.33
CA ARG A 182 17.69 12.15 14.23
C ARG A 182 16.29 11.57 14.42
N LEU A 183 16.24 10.34 14.85
CA LEU A 183 15.01 9.63 15.15
C LEU A 183 14.24 10.31 16.29
N GLU A 184 14.94 10.73 17.36
CA GLU A 184 14.37 11.52 18.46
C GLU A 184 13.85 12.89 17.99
N LYS A 185 14.63 13.62 17.18
CA LYS A 185 14.17 14.90 16.59
C LYS A 185 12.93 14.73 15.72
N PHE A 186 12.92 13.70 14.87
CA PHE A 186 11.78 13.36 14.03
C PHE A 186 10.55 12.99 14.86
N SER A 187 10.76 12.19 15.91
CA SER A 187 9.75 11.82 16.90
C SER A 187 9.12 13.03 17.58
N ALA A 188 9.95 13.93 18.09
CA ALA A 188 9.50 15.15 18.74
C ALA A 188 8.72 16.07 17.78
N TRP A 189 9.20 16.21 16.55
CA TRP A 189 8.53 16.96 15.51
C TRP A 189 7.16 16.33 15.16
N LEU A 190 7.12 15.02 14.95
CA LEU A 190 5.89 14.28 14.64
C LEU A 190 4.86 14.37 15.78
N THR A 191 5.34 14.22 17.03
CA THR A 191 4.50 14.36 18.23
C THR A 191 3.90 15.76 18.33
N LYS A 192 4.70 16.79 18.08
CA LYS A 192 4.24 18.17 18.09
C LYS A 192 3.21 18.44 16.97
N LEU A 193 3.46 17.88 15.78
CA LEU A 193 2.55 17.99 14.64
C LEU A 193 1.21 17.32 14.95
N VAL A 194 1.23 16.06 15.38
CA VAL A 194 0.01 15.27 15.66
C VAL A 194 -0.77 15.89 16.81
N ASN A 195 -0.13 16.20 17.92
CA ASN A 195 -0.80 16.83 19.05
C ASN A 195 -1.32 18.24 18.70
N GLY A 196 -0.63 18.98 17.81
CA GLY A 196 -1.08 20.27 17.27
C GLY A 196 -2.34 20.17 16.43
N VAL A 197 -2.38 19.19 15.51
CA VAL A 197 -3.57 18.91 14.69
C VAL A 197 -4.75 18.46 15.57
N VAL A 198 -4.51 17.52 16.48
CA VAL A 198 -5.54 17.03 17.40
C VAL A 198 -6.10 18.16 18.26
N ARG A 199 -5.25 19.02 18.80
CA ARG A 199 -5.65 20.20 19.58
C ARG A 199 -6.57 21.13 18.77
N ARG A 200 -6.25 21.35 17.48
CA ARG A 200 -7.11 22.16 16.58
C ARG A 200 -8.44 21.50 16.31
N VAL A 201 -8.45 20.20 15.95
CA VAL A 201 -9.66 19.44 15.60
C VAL A 201 -10.58 19.27 16.82
N THR A 202 -10.01 19.01 18.00
CA THR A 202 -10.77 18.80 19.24
C THR A 202 -11.07 20.10 19.98
N ARG A 203 -10.74 21.27 19.42
CA ARG A 203 -10.89 22.58 20.06
C ARG A 203 -10.31 22.61 21.49
N GLY A 204 -9.17 21.96 21.68
CA GLY A 204 -8.49 21.92 22.97
C GLY A 204 -8.99 20.88 23.98
N ARG A 205 -10.05 20.12 23.68
CA ARG A 205 -10.62 19.12 24.61
C ARG A 205 -9.70 17.92 24.90
N LYS A 206 -8.76 17.61 23.99
CA LYS A 206 -7.74 16.56 24.15
C LYS A 206 -6.36 17.14 23.81
N PRO A 207 -5.62 17.67 24.79
CA PRO A 207 -4.35 18.35 24.52
C PRO A 207 -3.22 17.41 24.12
N GLN A 208 -3.24 16.15 24.57
CA GLN A 208 -2.20 15.16 24.29
C GLN A 208 -2.81 13.77 24.10
N ILE A 209 -2.61 13.19 22.91
CA ILE A 209 -2.97 11.77 22.64
C ILE A 209 -1.71 10.91 22.70
N LEU A 210 -0.56 11.46 22.30
CA LEU A 210 0.72 10.75 22.28
C LEU A 210 1.52 11.10 23.53
N LYS A 211 1.76 10.08 24.40
CA LYS A 211 2.62 10.22 25.59
C LYS A 211 4.07 10.10 25.17
N PRO A 212 4.98 11.02 25.62
CA PRO A 212 6.39 11.02 25.24
C PRO A 212 7.11 9.70 25.55
N GLU A 213 6.77 9.05 26.68
CA GLU A 213 7.41 7.80 27.14
C GLU A 213 7.12 6.63 26.18
N ILE A 214 5.86 6.52 25.73
CA ILE A 214 5.46 5.47 24.78
C ILE A 214 6.20 5.66 23.45
N ILE A 215 6.36 6.91 23.06
CA ILE A 215 7.02 7.27 21.80
C ILE A 215 8.52 6.98 21.91
N SER A 216 9.17 7.34 23.03
CA SER A 216 10.61 7.08 23.21
C SER A 216 10.91 5.58 23.16
N THR A 217 10.16 4.74 23.89
CA THR A 217 10.30 3.28 23.87
C THR A 217 10.10 2.72 22.47
N PHE A 218 9.09 3.20 21.76
CA PHE A 218 8.81 2.81 20.39
C PHE A 218 9.99 3.10 19.44
N PHE A 219 10.61 4.26 19.55
CA PHE A 219 11.73 4.63 18.69
C PHE A 219 13.04 3.95 19.08
N VAL A 220 13.24 3.62 20.35
CA VAL A 220 14.35 2.78 20.80
C VAL A 220 14.24 1.38 20.19
N ASP A 221 13.06 0.75 20.28
CA ASP A 221 12.81 -0.56 19.66
C ASP A 221 13.05 -0.53 18.14
N LEU A 222 12.62 0.54 17.47
CA LEU A 222 12.81 0.73 16.04
C LEU A 222 14.30 0.81 15.66
N HIS A 223 15.07 1.57 16.42
CA HIS A 223 16.51 1.72 16.20
C HIS A 223 17.27 0.39 16.46
N GLN A 224 16.89 -0.35 17.50
CA GLN A 224 17.47 -1.67 17.79
C GLN A 224 17.22 -2.67 16.65
N ASP A 225 16.01 -2.69 16.08
CA ASP A 225 15.70 -3.53 14.93
C ASP A 225 16.50 -3.13 13.68
N TYR A 226 16.72 -1.81 13.48
CA TYR A 226 17.60 -1.31 12.40
C TYR A 226 19.04 -1.81 12.57
N LEU A 227 19.60 -1.71 13.78
CA LEU A 227 20.96 -2.19 14.06
C LEU A 227 21.10 -3.69 13.85
N ALA A 228 20.08 -4.46 14.21
CA ALA A 228 20.07 -5.91 13.98
C ALA A 228 20.04 -6.26 12.47
N ILE A 229 19.28 -5.50 11.65
CA ILE A 229 19.28 -5.64 10.19
C ILE A 229 20.64 -5.28 9.60
N ARG A 230 21.27 -4.22 10.09
CA ARG A 230 22.60 -3.79 9.64
C ARG A 230 23.67 -4.87 9.89
N ARG A 231 23.54 -5.64 10.99
CA ARG A 231 24.44 -6.76 11.33
C ARG A 231 24.21 -7.98 10.44
N ASP A 232 22.96 -8.30 10.14
CA ASP A 232 22.61 -9.43 9.27
C ASP A 232 21.60 -9.01 8.20
N LYS A 233 22.13 -8.63 7.03
CA LYS A 233 21.32 -8.24 5.88
C LYS A 233 20.58 -9.41 5.22
N ARG A 234 20.96 -10.67 5.51
CA ARG A 234 20.32 -11.87 4.92
C ARG A 234 18.86 -11.97 5.31
N ILE A 235 18.48 -11.37 6.44
CA ILE A 235 17.08 -11.27 6.89
C ILE A 235 16.19 -10.57 5.84
N LEU A 236 16.77 -9.69 5.01
CA LEU A 236 16.03 -8.94 3.98
C LEU A 236 15.86 -9.69 2.66
N ILE A 237 16.55 -10.80 2.42
CA ILE A 237 16.51 -11.51 1.14
C ILE A 237 15.10 -12.01 0.82
N LYS A 238 14.47 -12.73 1.76
CA LYS A 238 13.10 -13.23 1.57
C LYS A 238 12.08 -12.09 1.40
N PRO A 239 12.05 -11.04 2.25
CA PRO A 239 11.24 -9.86 2.02
C PRO A 239 11.47 -9.20 0.66
N PHE A 240 12.72 -9.14 0.19
CA PHE A 240 13.04 -8.54 -1.10
C PHE A 240 12.50 -9.34 -2.30
N ILE A 241 12.58 -10.66 -2.25
CA ILE A 241 11.96 -11.53 -3.27
C ILE A 241 10.45 -11.29 -3.32
N TRP A 242 9.80 -11.20 -2.16
CA TRP A 242 8.38 -10.87 -2.09
C TRP A 242 8.06 -9.47 -2.63
N ALA A 243 8.94 -8.49 -2.45
CA ALA A 243 8.78 -7.15 -3.00
C ALA A 243 8.83 -7.15 -4.54
N ILE A 244 9.76 -7.91 -5.14
CA ILE A 244 9.81 -8.08 -6.59
C ILE A 244 8.52 -8.72 -7.09
N LEU A 245 8.09 -9.82 -6.47
CA LEU A 245 6.88 -10.54 -6.86
C LEU A 245 5.62 -9.68 -6.70
N ALA A 246 5.53 -8.84 -5.66
CA ALA A 246 4.42 -7.92 -5.47
C ALA A 246 4.36 -6.86 -6.60
N ASN A 247 5.48 -6.19 -6.88
CA ASN A 247 5.55 -5.20 -7.96
C ASN A 247 5.25 -5.83 -9.34
N MET A 248 5.74 -7.04 -9.60
CA MET A 248 5.42 -7.76 -10.85
C MET A 248 3.93 -8.11 -10.93
N ALA A 249 3.33 -8.55 -9.83
CA ALA A 249 1.89 -8.87 -9.79
C ALA A 249 1.04 -7.62 -10.00
N ASP A 250 1.40 -6.47 -9.41
CA ASP A 250 0.67 -5.21 -9.58
C ASP A 250 0.66 -4.75 -11.05
N VAL A 251 1.80 -4.88 -11.75
CA VAL A 251 1.89 -4.59 -13.18
C VAL A 251 1.14 -5.62 -14.02
N ALA A 252 1.23 -6.90 -13.64
CA ALA A 252 0.49 -7.98 -14.32
C ALA A 252 -1.03 -7.77 -14.25
N LEU A 253 -1.57 -7.24 -13.14
CA LEU A 253 -2.99 -6.89 -13.02
C LEU A 253 -3.41 -5.88 -14.08
N ILE A 254 -2.62 -4.83 -14.29
CA ILE A 254 -2.92 -3.82 -15.30
C ILE A 254 -2.76 -4.43 -16.69
N TRP A 255 -1.70 -5.20 -16.91
CA TRP A 255 -1.44 -5.86 -18.18
C TRP A 255 -2.58 -6.83 -18.59
N ILE A 256 -3.08 -7.63 -17.65
CA ILE A 256 -4.22 -8.55 -17.88
C ILE A 256 -5.47 -7.78 -18.26
N ALA A 257 -5.74 -6.62 -17.65
CA ALA A 257 -6.89 -5.81 -18.02
C ALA A 257 -6.81 -5.33 -19.48
N PHE A 258 -5.65 -4.86 -19.94
CA PHE A 258 -5.45 -4.50 -21.34
C PHE A 258 -5.53 -5.71 -22.27
N TRP A 259 -4.95 -6.83 -21.87
CA TRP A 259 -5.00 -8.07 -22.64
C TRP A 259 -6.43 -8.59 -22.78
N SER A 260 -7.25 -8.46 -21.76
CA SER A 260 -8.67 -8.85 -21.81
C SER A 260 -9.50 -8.03 -22.80
N LEU A 261 -9.05 -6.81 -23.11
CA LEU A 261 -9.61 -5.93 -24.16
C LEU A 261 -9.03 -6.23 -25.56
N GLY A 262 -8.15 -7.22 -25.69
CA GLY A 262 -7.50 -7.59 -26.96
C GLY A 262 -6.28 -6.72 -27.32
N TYR A 263 -5.80 -5.87 -26.40
CA TYR A 263 -4.65 -5.01 -26.65
C TYR A 263 -3.39 -5.50 -25.92
N ALA A 264 -2.32 -5.76 -26.69
CA ALA A 264 -1.01 -6.13 -26.18
C ALA A 264 -0.15 -4.89 -25.90
N VAL A 265 -0.36 -4.24 -24.75
CA VAL A 265 0.48 -3.12 -24.31
C VAL A 265 1.80 -3.67 -23.75
N SER A 266 2.93 -3.03 -24.04
CA SER A 266 4.23 -3.43 -23.48
C SER A 266 4.21 -3.38 -21.96
N PRO A 267 4.60 -4.48 -21.28
CA PRO A 267 4.69 -4.49 -19.81
C PRO A 267 5.62 -3.41 -19.24
N ALA A 268 6.67 -3.03 -19.99
CA ALA A 268 7.59 -1.99 -19.58
C ALA A 268 6.92 -0.60 -19.57
N ILE A 269 6.09 -0.29 -20.59
CA ILE A 269 5.30 0.95 -20.63
C ILE A 269 4.30 0.97 -19.46
N ILE A 270 3.61 -0.14 -19.23
CA ILE A 270 2.67 -0.26 -18.09
C ILE A 270 3.40 -0.05 -16.77
N PHE A 271 4.61 -0.60 -16.62
CA PHE A 271 5.40 -0.46 -15.40
C PHE A 271 5.73 1.01 -15.09
N VAL A 272 6.17 1.76 -16.09
CA VAL A 272 6.45 3.20 -15.95
C VAL A 272 5.17 3.97 -15.63
N ALA A 273 4.07 3.70 -16.36
CA ALA A 273 2.76 4.29 -16.10
C ALA A 273 2.27 4.05 -14.67
N PHE A 274 2.38 2.80 -14.20
CA PHE A 274 2.05 2.40 -12.83
C PHE A 274 2.85 3.17 -11.79
N GLY A 275 4.16 3.31 -11.99
CA GLY A 275 5.03 4.04 -11.08
C GLY A 275 4.67 5.52 -10.96
N LEU A 276 4.47 6.19 -12.08
CA LEU A 276 4.05 7.60 -12.12
C LEU A 276 2.70 7.81 -11.44
N SER A 277 1.72 6.98 -11.80
CA SER A 277 0.37 7.04 -11.24
C SER A 277 0.35 6.75 -9.73
N SER A 278 1.18 5.80 -9.27
CA SER A 278 1.29 5.44 -7.85
C SER A 278 1.89 6.57 -7.01
N ILE A 279 2.94 7.25 -7.49
CA ILE A 279 3.53 8.39 -6.79
C ILE A 279 2.55 9.57 -6.75
N ALA A 280 1.92 9.89 -7.87
CA ALA A 280 0.93 10.96 -7.93
C ALA A 280 -0.27 10.68 -7.00
N SER A 281 -0.73 9.43 -6.96
CA SER A 281 -1.79 8.96 -6.07
C SER A 281 -1.41 9.07 -4.59
N ALA A 282 -0.16 8.80 -4.23
CA ALA A 282 0.31 8.88 -2.84
C ALA A 282 0.29 10.30 -2.28
N ILE A 283 0.42 11.32 -3.14
CA ILE A 283 0.35 12.75 -2.77
C ILE A 283 -1.10 13.24 -2.76
N SER A 284 -2.00 12.53 -3.41
CA SER A 284 -3.41 12.89 -3.53
C SER A 284 -4.16 12.75 -2.20
N VAL A 285 -5.14 13.63 -1.98
CA VAL A 285 -6.03 13.58 -0.80
C VAL A 285 -7.23 12.66 -1.02
N THR A 286 -7.46 12.22 -2.27
CA THR A 286 -8.61 11.37 -2.60
C THR A 286 -8.40 9.93 -2.11
N PRO A 287 -9.47 9.22 -1.70
CA PRO A 287 -9.38 7.81 -1.31
C PRO A 287 -8.75 6.96 -2.42
N GLY A 288 -7.66 6.24 -2.08
CA GLY A 288 -6.93 5.42 -3.05
C GLY A 288 -6.36 6.18 -4.25
N GLY A 289 -6.26 7.53 -4.20
CA GLY A 289 -5.77 8.35 -5.30
C GLY A 289 -6.73 8.46 -6.49
N ALA A 290 -8.04 8.19 -6.27
CA ALA A 290 -9.05 8.19 -7.34
C ALA A 290 -9.06 9.51 -8.12
N GLY A 291 -9.16 9.42 -9.43
CA GLY A 291 -9.08 10.52 -10.38
C GLY A 291 -7.65 10.88 -10.79
N VAL A 292 -6.72 11.03 -9.83
CA VAL A 292 -5.32 11.40 -10.12
C VAL A 292 -4.55 10.21 -10.70
N TYR A 293 -4.72 9.03 -10.11
CA TYR A 293 -4.10 7.80 -10.59
C TYR A 293 -4.50 7.53 -12.05
N GLU A 294 -5.80 7.55 -12.34
CA GLU A 294 -6.37 7.26 -13.65
C GLU A 294 -5.92 8.29 -14.68
N ALA A 295 -5.97 9.58 -14.32
CA ALA A 295 -5.57 10.64 -15.24
C ALA A 295 -4.10 10.53 -15.66
N ILE A 296 -3.18 10.26 -14.71
CA ILE A 296 -1.75 10.10 -15.01
C ILE A 296 -1.50 8.83 -15.82
N MET A 297 -2.15 7.71 -15.45
CA MET A 297 -2.04 6.45 -16.17
C MET A 297 -2.45 6.59 -17.63
N VAL A 298 -3.65 7.14 -17.86
CA VAL A 298 -4.19 7.36 -19.22
C VAL A 298 -3.33 8.33 -20.02
N ALA A 299 -2.93 9.46 -19.43
CA ALA A 299 -2.11 10.44 -20.10
C ALA A 299 -0.75 9.86 -20.54
N PHE A 300 -0.09 9.10 -19.67
CA PHE A 300 1.19 8.48 -20.00
C PHE A 300 1.04 7.37 -21.04
N LEU A 301 0.04 6.48 -20.90
CA LEU A 301 -0.21 5.42 -21.89
C LEU A 301 -0.52 6.01 -23.27
N ALA A 302 -1.36 7.04 -23.34
CA ALA A 302 -1.69 7.72 -24.59
C ALA A 302 -0.46 8.39 -25.22
N SER A 303 0.39 9.06 -24.42
CA SER A 303 1.64 9.65 -24.91
C SER A 303 2.66 8.60 -25.38
N SER A 304 2.53 7.36 -24.91
CA SER A 304 3.36 6.21 -25.29
C SER A 304 2.81 5.43 -26.49
N GLY A 305 1.79 5.96 -27.18
CA GLY A 305 1.23 5.38 -28.41
C GLY A 305 0.08 4.39 -28.20
N VAL A 306 -0.45 4.25 -26.98
CA VAL A 306 -1.68 3.49 -26.74
C VAL A 306 -2.88 4.36 -27.15
N PRO A 307 -3.85 3.88 -27.95
CA PRO A 307 -5.03 4.65 -28.30
C PRO A 307 -5.73 5.18 -27.04
N PRO A 308 -6.14 6.47 -27.00
CA PRO A 308 -6.70 7.08 -25.79
C PRO A 308 -7.94 6.37 -25.23
N ASP A 309 -8.81 5.86 -26.08
CA ASP A 309 -9.99 5.08 -25.73
C ASP A 309 -9.61 3.76 -25.04
N VAL A 310 -8.59 3.06 -25.56
CA VAL A 310 -8.03 1.85 -24.97
C VAL A 310 -7.34 2.14 -23.65
N ALA A 311 -6.55 3.22 -23.57
CA ALA A 311 -5.88 3.64 -22.35
C ALA A 311 -6.90 3.92 -21.22
N ILE A 312 -8.01 4.60 -21.55
CA ILE A 312 -9.12 4.84 -20.62
C ILE A 312 -9.78 3.52 -20.21
N ALA A 313 -10.16 2.70 -21.19
CA ALA A 313 -10.88 1.44 -20.95
C ALA A 313 -10.06 0.49 -20.08
N GLY A 314 -8.81 0.24 -20.42
CA GLY A 314 -7.92 -0.67 -19.68
C GLY A 314 -7.62 -0.17 -18.28
N THR A 315 -7.37 1.13 -18.12
CA THR A 315 -7.13 1.73 -16.79
C THR A 315 -8.36 1.61 -15.89
N LEU A 316 -9.55 1.94 -16.40
CA LEU A 316 -10.80 1.84 -15.64
C LEU A 316 -11.12 0.40 -15.27
N LEU A 317 -10.97 -0.53 -16.23
CA LEU A 317 -11.23 -1.96 -16.00
C LEU A 317 -10.32 -2.52 -14.91
N ALA A 318 -9.01 -2.26 -14.99
CA ALA A 318 -8.05 -2.65 -13.96
C ALA A 318 -8.45 -2.08 -12.59
N ARG A 319 -8.75 -0.77 -12.56
CA ARG A 319 -9.03 -0.07 -11.30
C ARG A 319 -10.30 -0.55 -10.62
N VAL A 320 -11.40 -0.66 -11.38
CA VAL A 320 -12.69 -1.10 -10.85
C VAL A 320 -12.59 -2.54 -10.32
N THR A 321 -11.93 -3.43 -11.07
CA THR A 321 -11.74 -4.82 -10.63
C THR A 321 -10.90 -4.89 -9.36
N LEU A 322 -9.81 -4.11 -9.26
CA LEU A 322 -8.98 -4.01 -8.06
C LEU A 322 -9.78 -3.51 -6.84
N VAL A 323 -10.59 -2.47 -7.01
CA VAL A 323 -11.41 -1.90 -5.92
C VAL A 323 -12.44 -2.92 -5.46
N ILE A 324 -13.18 -3.53 -6.39
CA ILE A 324 -14.19 -4.57 -6.07
C ILE A 324 -13.52 -5.74 -5.33
N GLY A 325 -12.41 -6.27 -5.85
CA GLY A 325 -11.69 -7.36 -5.21
C GLY A 325 -11.18 -6.99 -3.81
N THR A 326 -10.63 -5.77 -3.64
CA THR A 326 -10.18 -5.28 -2.33
C THR A 326 -11.34 -5.20 -1.33
N ILE A 327 -12.51 -4.73 -1.76
CA ILE A 327 -13.70 -4.64 -0.91
C ILE A 327 -14.20 -6.05 -0.55
N LEU A 328 -14.43 -6.91 -1.54
CA LEU A 328 -15.00 -8.24 -1.32
C LEU A 328 -14.11 -9.09 -0.40
N PHE A 329 -12.83 -9.19 -0.71
CA PHE A 329 -11.91 -10.03 0.06
C PHE A 329 -11.47 -9.38 1.38
N GLY A 330 -11.23 -8.07 1.37
CA GLY A 330 -10.66 -7.38 2.55
C GLY A 330 -11.68 -7.03 3.60
N TYR A 331 -12.86 -6.54 3.22
CA TYR A 331 -13.92 -6.13 4.16
C TYR A 331 -14.44 -7.29 5.00
N LEU A 332 -14.68 -8.45 4.37
CA LEU A 332 -15.16 -9.62 5.09
C LEU A 332 -14.23 -10.02 6.24
N PHE A 333 -12.93 -10.16 5.93
CA PHE A 333 -11.94 -10.53 6.94
C PHE A 333 -11.71 -9.44 7.98
N TYR A 334 -11.72 -8.16 7.57
CA TYR A 334 -11.64 -7.03 8.48
C TYR A 334 -12.77 -7.05 9.52
N GLN A 335 -14.02 -7.27 9.11
CA GLN A 335 -15.15 -7.37 10.03
C GLN A 335 -15.02 -8.56 10.98
N LEU A 336 -14.56 -9.71 10.48
CA LEU A 336 -14.30 -10.88 11.33
C LEU A 336 -13.24 -10.61 12.39
N THR A 337 -12.17 -9.88 12.04
CA THR A 337 -11.09 -9.51 12.97
C THR A 337 -11.55 -8.48 13.99
N VAL A 338 -12.26 -7.43 13.57
CA VAL A 338 -12.86 -6.44 14.48
C VAL A 338 -13.85 -7.10 15.44
N ASN A 339 -14.64 -8.05 14.95
CA ASN A 339 -15.57 -8.82 15.80
C ASN A 339 -14.84 -9.72 16.81
N LYS A 340 -13.74 -10.34 16.43
CA LYS A 340 -12.96 -11.22 17.30
C LYS A 340 -12.21 -10.45 18.38
N TYR A 341 -11.50 -9.38 18.00
CA TYR A 341 -10.55 -8.68 18.87
C TYR A 341 -11.05 -7.33 19.41
N GLY A 342 -12.08 -6.76 18.83
CA GLY A 342 -12.62 -5.46 19.27
C GLY A 342 -13.29 -5.49 20.65
N ARG A 343 -13.47 -6.66 21.31
CA ARG A 343 -14.04 -6.80 22.66
C ARG A 343 -13.01 -6.70 23.80
N SER A 344 -11.74 -6.82 23.47
CA SER A 344 -10.69 -6.77 24.49
C SER A 344 -10.21 -5.33 24.69
N THR A 345 -10.06 -4.94 25.95
CA THR A 345 -9.59 -3.64 26.43
C THR A 345 -8.33 -3.16 25.68
N PRO A 346 -8.14 -1.84 25.47
CA PRO A 346 -6.91 -1.32 24.93
C PRO A 346 -5.72 -1.79 25.75
N LEU A 347 -4.64 -2.22 25.10
CA LEU A 347 -3.37 -2.50 25.74
C LEU A 347 -2.87 -1.23 26.42
N GLY A 348 -2.99 -1.18 27.73
CA GLY A 348 -2.59 -0.05 28.56
C GLY A 348 -2.82 -0.37 30.03
N LYS A 349 -2.12 -1.33 30.57
CA LYS A 349 -1.64 -1.37 31.94
C LYS A 349 -0.18 -1.77 31.91
#